data_b8481b5a29eb4a7184232f50950fec6b
#
_entry.id   b8481b5a29eb4a7184232f50950fec6b
#
_cell.length_a   1.000
_cell.length_b   1.000
_cell.length_c   1.000
_cell.angle_alpha   90.00
_cell.angle_beta   90.00
_cell.angle_gamma   90.00
#
_symmetry.space_group_name_H-M   'P 1'
#
loop_
_entity.id
_entity.type
_entity.pdbx_description
1 polymer ?
#
loop_
_entity_poly.entity_id
_entity_poly.type
_entity_poly.pdbx_seq_one_letter_code
_entity_poly.pdbx_strand_id
1 'polypeptide(L)'
;LSNNTALAYFSCYTNQLTGSIPDLSNNTALAYFSCYTNQLTGSIPDLSNNTALTHFNCASNQLTGSIPDLSNNTALTQFYCHINQLTGSIPDLSSNTALTVFYCHLNQLTGIAVDFGVPNKAFTFNASTNLLNESAINGILTAIDRDVTVSGGTIIINGTGNAAPTGTGLTAKTNMIAKGWTVTTN
;
A
#
# COMPACT_ATOMS: atom_id res chain seq x y z
N LEU A 1 -6.72 13.38 -18.57
CA LEU A 1 -5.24 13.48 -18.56
C LEU A 1 -4.60 12.83 -19.80
N SER A 2 -5.37 12.05 -20.59
CA SER A 2 -4.90 11.17 -21.67
C SER A 2 -4.03 11.85 -22.75
N ASN A 3 -4.21 13.15 -22.98
CA ASN A 3 -3.43 13.90 -23.99
C ASN A 3 -2.14 14.56 -23.41
N ASN A 4 -1.93 14.50 -22.11
CA ASN A 4 -0.79 15.12 -21.43
C ASN A 4 0.32 14.10 -21.18
N THR A 5 0.90 13.53 -22.24
CA THR A 5 1.88 12.43 -22.15
C THR A 5 3.18 12.81 -21.43
N ALA A 6 3.54 14.09 -21.41
CA ALA A 6 4.69 14.63 -20.69
C ALA A 6 4.39 15.05 -19.24
N LEU A 7 3.17 14.76 -18.73
CA LEU A 7 2.78 15.15 -17.38
C LEU A 7 3.61 14.37 -16.35
N ALA A 8 4.45 15.09 -15.61
CA ALA A 8 5.29 14.50 -14.56
C ALA A 8 4.70 14.72 -13.15
N TYR A 9 3.90 15.75 -12.95
CA TYR A 9 3.33 16.12 -11.66
C TYR A 9 1.85 16.45 -11.79
N PHE A 10 1.01 15.78 -11.01
CA PHE A 10 -0.42 16.07 -10.94
C PHE A 10 -0.87 16.14 -9.47
N SER A 11 -1.54 17.21 -9.11
CA SER A 11 -2.06 17.40 -7.77
C SER A 11 -3.39 18.13 -7.77
N CYS A 12 -4.41 17.52 -7.15
CA CYS A 12 -5.75 18.07 -6.99
C CYS A 12 -6.36 17.76 -5.61
N TYR A 13 -5.52 17.55 -4.60
CA TYR A 13 -5.94 17.16 -3.25
C TYR A 13 -6.77 18.25 -2.55
N THR A 14 -7.52 17.85 -1.54
CA THR A 14 -8.34 18.72 -0.68
C THR A 14 -9.28 19.59 -1.51
N ASN A 15 -10.17 18.91 -2.24
CA ASN A 15 -11.22 19.50 -3.05
C ASN A 15 -12.54 18.74 -2.86
N GLN A 16 -13.51 18.97 -3.72
CA GLN A 16 -14.82 18.30 -3.75
C GLN A 16 -15.02 17.52 -5.07
N LEU A 17 -13.94 17.00 -5.63
CA LEU A 17 -13.98 16.27 -6.90
C LEU A 17 -14.75 14.97 -6.74
N THR A 18 -15.61 14.68 -7.71
CA THR A 18 -16.40 13.46 -7.82
C THR A 18 -16.05 12.68 -9.09
N GLY A 19 -16.64 11.50 -9.28
CA GLY A 19 -16.32 10.61 -10.40
C GLY A 19 -15.11 9.75 -10.09
N SER A 20 -14.44 9.21 -11.09
CA SER A 20 -13.31 8.30 -10.93
C SER A 20 -11.96 8.98 -11.18
N ILE A 21 -10.90 8.40 -10.62
CA ILE A 21 -9.55 8.70 -11.08
C ILE A 21 -9.48 8.32 -12.56
N PRO A 22 -9.04 9.23 -13.45
CA PRO A 22 -8.99 8.93 -14.88
C PRO A 22 -7.92 7.87 -15.19
N ASP A 23 -8.03 7.26 -16.36
CA ASP A 23 -6.97 6.42 -16.91
C ASP A 23 -5.65 7.22 -17.01
N LEU A 24 -4.56 6.65 -16.46
CA LEU A 24 -3.23 7.24 -16.42
C LEU A 24 -2.26 6.54 -17.37
N SER A 25 -2.70 5.57 -18.15
CA SER A 25 -1.84 4.70 -18.99
C SER A 25 -0.97 5.46 -20.00
N ASN A 26 -1.42 6.62 -20.46
CA ASN A 26 -0.68 7.48 -21.38
C ASN A 26 0.29 8.47 -20.68
N ASN A 27 0.21 8.60 -19.35
CA ASN A 27 1.04 9.54 -18.59
C ASN A 27 2.31 8.84 -18.08
N THR A 28 3.12 8.31 -19.00
CA THR A 28 4.29 7.47 -18.68
C THR A 28 5.42 8.22 -17.97
N ALA A 29 5.45 9.56 -18.08
CA ALA A 29 6.38 10.43 -17.37
C ALA A 29 5.91 10.81 -15.95
N LEU A 30 4.72 10.33 -15.51
CA LEU A 30 4.12 10.73 -14.24
C LEU A 30 4.94 10.20 -13.06
N ALA A 31 5.56 11.13 -12.32
CA ALA A 31 6.36 10.83 -11.14
C ALA A 31 5.60 11.11 -9.82
N TYR A 32 4.68 12.06 -9.83
CA TYR A 32 3.89 12.46 -8.66
C TYR A 32 2.40 12.56 -9.02
N PHE A 33 1.57 11.80 -8.30
CA PHE A 33 0.11 11.87 -8.41
C PHE A 33 -0.52 12.01 -7.02
N SER A 34 -1.36 13.03 -6.84
CA SER A 34 -2.05 13.24 -5.57
C SER A 34 -3.47 13.77 -5.76
N CYS A 35 -4.47 13.01 -5.31
CA CYS A 35 -5.88 13.37 -5.31
C CYS A 35 -6.55 13.13 -3.95
N TYR A 36 -5.77 13.09 -2.86
CA TYR A 36 -6.30 12.77 -1.53
C TYR A 36 -7.33 13.82 -1.06
N THR A 37 -8.21 13.40 -0.16
CA THR A 37 -9.28 14.24 0.41
C THR A 37 -10.14 14.86 -0.68
N ASN A 38 -10.92 14.01 -1.33
CA ASN A 38 -11.95 14.33 -2.32
C ASN A 38 -13.16 13.40 -2.13
N GLN A 39 -14.06 13.31 -3.11
CA GLN A 39 -15.23 12.44 -3.14
C GLN A 39 -15.15 11.47 -4.34
N LEU A 40 -13.93 11.05 -4.70
CA LEU A 40 -13.70 10.18 -5.85
C LEU A 40 -14.21 8.77 -5.57
N THR A 41 -14.80 8.15 -6.58
CA THR A 41 -15.38 6.81 -6.58
C THR A 41 -14.71 5.92 -7.64
N GLY A 42 -15.17 4.66 -7.78
CA GLY A 42 -14.58 3.69 -8.71
C GLY A 42 -13.27 3.12 -8.18
N SER A 43 -12.46 2.54 -9.04
CA SER A 43 -11.21 1.87 -8.67
C SER A 43 -9.99 2.77 -8.82
N ILE A 44 -8.91 2.41 -8.15
CA ILE A 44 -7.58 2.89 -8.51
C ILE A 44 -7.27 2.36 -9.92
N PRO A 45 -6.85 3.21 -10.88
CA PRO A 45 -6.56 2.75 -12.24
C PRO A 45 -5.33 1.83 -12.27
N ASP A 46 -5.15 1.11 -13.37
CA ASP A 46 -3.90 0.41 -13.64
C ASP A 46 -2.74 1.40 -13.70
N LEU A 47 -1.67 1.11 -12.96
CA LEU A 47 -0.47 1.93 -12.85
C LEU A 47 0.74 1.31 -13.58
N SER A 48 0.56 0.20 -14.27
CA SER A 48 1.65 -0.59 -14.87
C SER A 48 2.52 0.19 -15.86
N ASN A 49 1.95 1.21 -16.53
CA ASN A 49 2.67 2.07 -17.47
C ASN A 49 3.36 3.28 -16.79
N ASN A 50 3.04 3.56 -15.53
CA ASN A 50 3.58 4.72 -14.81
C ASN A 50 4.87 4.35 -14.07
N THR A 51 5.86 3.84 -14.81
CA THR A 51 7.11 3.30 -14.25
C THR A 51 8.00 4.35 -13.59
N ALA A 52 7.80 5.65 -13.91
CA ALA A 52 8.48 6.77 -13.27
C ALA A 52 7.84 7.21 -11.94
N LEU A 53 6.71 6.58 -11.53
CA LEU A 53 5.93 7.00 -10.36
C LEU A 53 6.72 6.77 -9.07
N THR A 54 6.97 7.87 -8.34
CA THR A 54 7.63 7.88 -7.02
C THR A 54 6.66 8.11 -5.88
N HIS A 55 5.55 8.80 -6.15
CA HIS A 55 4.54 9.15 -5.15
C HIS A 55 3.13 9.00 -5.73
N PHE A 56 2.31 8.18 -5.07
CA PHE A 56 0.89 8.03 -5.38
C PHE A 56 0.05 8.20 -4.13
N ASN A 57 -0.87 9.16 -4.13
CA ASN A 57 -1.74 9.43 -3.00
C ASN A 57 -3.20 9.63 -3.43
N CYS A 58 -4.03 8.64 -3.14
CA CYS A 58 -5.48 8.68 -3.34
C CYS A 58 -6.26 8.52 -2.01
N ALA A 59 -5.62 8.78 -0.88
CA ALA A 59 -6.21 8.62 0.45
C ALA A 59 -7.46 9.48 0.67
N SER A 60 -8.31 9.07 1.61
CA SER A 60 -9.51 9.84 2.00
C SER A 60 -10.41 10.16 0.81
N ASN A 61 -10.93 9.11 0.19
CA ASN A 61 -11.89 9.14 -0.91
C ASN A 61 -12.97 8.05 -0.69
N GLN A 62 -13.72 7.69 -1.72
CA GLN A 62 -14.73 6.64 -1.71
C GLN A 62 -14.38 5.54 -2.75
N LEU A 63 -13.08 5.28 -2.93
CA LEU A 63 -12.59 4.33 -3.91
C LEU A 63 -12.92 2.89 -3.49
N THR A 64 -13.25 2.06 -4.47
CA THR A 64 -13.62 0.64 -4.32
C THR A 64 -12.70 -0.26 -5.15
N GLY A 65 -12.95 -1.57 -5.15
CA GLY A 65 -12.12 -2.54 -5.88
C GLY A 65 -10.81 -2.82 -5.17
N SER A 66 -9.83 -3.38 -5.88
CA SER A 66 -8.56 -3.80 -5.31
C SER A 66 -7.46 -2.74 -5.47
N ILE A 67 -6.43 -2.84 -4.64
CA ILE A 67 -5.16 -2.16 -4.92
C ILE A 67 -4.57 -2.83 -6.18
N PRO A 68 -4.15 -2.05 -7.21
CA PRO A 68 -3.59 -2.64 -8.44
C PRO A 68 -2.24 -3.32 -8.19
N ASP A 69 -1.79 -4.12 -9.14
CA ASP A 69 -0.41 -4.61 -9.16
C ASP A 69 0.57 -3.43 -9.28
N LEU A 70 1.58 -3.43 -8.42
CA LEU A 70 2.59 -2.38 -8.33
C LEU A 70 3.98 -2.87 -8.80
N SER A 71 4.09 -4.08 -9.34
CA SER A 71 5.37 -4.71 -9.69
C SER A 71 6.21 -3.90 -10.68
N ASN A 72 5.57 -3.13 -11.57
CA ASN A 72 6.25 -2.25 -12.53
C ASN A 72 6.66 -0.89 -11.94
N ASN A 73 6.14 -0.52 -10.77
CA ASN A 73 6.39 0.78 -10.16
C ASN A 73 7.62 0.73 -9.23
N THR A 74 8.76 0.30 -9.77
CA THR A 74 9.99 0.04 -9.00
C THR A 74 10.61 1.30 -8.39
N ALA A 75 10.30 2.49 -8.94
CA ALA A 75 10.71 3.79 -8.41
C ALA A 75 9.81 4.30 -7.27
N LEU A 76 8.71 3.61 -6.94
CA LEU A 76 7.71 4.05 -5.98
C LEU A 76 8.32 4.13 -4.57
N THR A 77 8.30 5.33 -3.99
CA THR A 77 8.78 5.59 -2.62
C THR A 77 7.65 5.69 -1.61
N GLN A 78 6.47 6.16 -2.03
CA GLN A 78 5.33 6.39 -1.16
C GLN A 78 4.02 6.04 -1.86
N PHE A 79 3.22 5.18 -1.22
CA PHE A 79 1.89 4.80 -1.68
C PHE A 79 0.86 4.95 -0.56
N TYR A 80 -0.13 5.80 -0.81
CA TYR A 80 -1.20 6.11 0.15
C TYR A 80 -2.57 5.87 -0.47
N CYS A 81 -3.28 4.85 0.00
CA CYS A 81 -4.65 4.54 -0.39
C CYS A 81 -5.59 4.36 0.81
N HIS A 82 -5.16 4.81 2.00
CA HIS A 82 -5.92 4.67 3.24
C HIS A 82 -7.20 5.50 3.26
N ILE A 83 -8.14 5.14 4.13
CA ILE A 83 -9.46 5.78 4.25
C ILE A 83 -10.20 5.75 2.90
N ASN A 84 -10.56 4.53 2.49
CA ASN A 84 -11.33 4.24 1.29
C ASN A 84 -12.22 3.01 1.54
N GLN A 85 -12.76 2.39 0.49
CA GLN A 85 -13.58 1.18 0.54
C GLN A 85 -12.93 0.05 -0.28
N LEU A 86 -11.59 0.01 -0.31
CA LEU A 86 -10.84 -0.98 -1.08
C LEU A 86 -10.99 -2.37 -0.47
N THR A 87 -11.07 -3.37 -1.33
CA THR A 87 -11.29 -4.79 -1.01
C THR A 87 -10.17 -5.68 -1.57
N GLY A 88 -10.27 -6.99 -1.35
CA GLY A 88 -9.31 -7.95 -1.90
C GLY A 88 -8.01 -8.01 -1.11
N SER A 89 -6.91 -8.30 -1.80
CA SER A 89 -5.60 -8.55 -1.19
C SER A 89 -4.65 -7.37 -1.36
N ILE A 90 -3.77 -7.19 -0.39
CA ILE A 90 -2.59 -6.32 -0.52
C ILE A 90 -1.66 -6.97 -1.56
N PRO A 91 -1.19 -6.24 -2.59
CA PRO A 91 -0.33 -6.79 -3.64
C PRO A 91 1.06 -7.15 -3.09
N ASP A 92 1.81 -7.95 -3.85
CA ASP A 92 3.24 -8.16 -3.59
C ASP A 92 4.01 -6.84 -3.72
N LEU A 93 4.90 -6.56 -2.78
CA LEU A 93 5.70 -5.33 -2.72
C LEU A 93 7.20 -5.59 -2.91
N SER A 94 7.60 -6.83 -3.20
CA SER A 94 9.03 -7.22 -3.32
C SER A 94 9.76 -6.45 -4.41
N SER A 95 9.08 -6.10 -5.50
CA SER A 95 9.63 -5.31 -6.61
C SER A 95 9.79 -3.82 -6.31
N ASN A 96 9.10 -3.30 -5.28
CA ASN A 96 9.10 -1.87 -4.96
C ASN A 96 10.30 -1.51 -4.06
N THR A 97 11.51 -1.75 -4.54
CA THR A 97 12.75 -1.64 -3.75
C THR A 97 13.04 -0.23 -3.23
N ALA A 98 12.43 0.81 -3.81
CA ALA A 98 12.52 2.18 -3.34
C ALA A 98 11.51 2.53 -2.24
N LEU A 99 10.51 1.66 -1.95
CA LEU A 99 9.37 1.96 -1.09
C LEU A 99 9.80 2.24 0.36
N THR A 100 9.34 3.38 0.89
CA THR A 100 9.56 3.80 2.29
C THR A 100 8.26 3.91 3.08
N VAL A 101 7.13 4.13 2.42
CA VAL A 101 5.82 4.25 3.07
C VAL A 101 4.75 3.55 2.24
N PHE A 102 3.98 2.67 2.89
CA PHE A 102 2.80 2.04 2.31
C PHE A 102 1.65 2.09 3.31
N TYR A 103 0.64 2.94 3.05
CA TYR A 103 -0.53 3.11 3.90
C TYR A 103 -1.81 2.68 3.19
N CYS A 104 -2.41 1.59 3.65
CA CYS A 104 -3.68 1.06 3.17
C CYS A 104 -4.71 0.84 4.31
N HIS A 105 -4.49 1.45 5.48
CA HIS A 105 -5.36 1.32 6.64
C HIS A 105 -6.76 1.94 6.40
N LEU A 106 -7.74 1.56 7.24
CA LEU A 106 -9.13 2.02 7.11
C LEU A 106 -9.70 1.73 5.71
N ASN A 107 -9.69 0.43 5.36
CA ASN A 107 -10.27 -0.15 4.15
C ASN A 107 -11.01 -1.46 4.50
N GLN A 108 -11.29 -2.30 3.51
CA GLN A 108 -11.97 -3.60 3.65
C GLN A 108 -11.10 -4.73 3.06
N LEU A 109 -9.76 -4.60 3.16
CA LEU A 109 -8.82 -5.59 2.65
C LEU A 109 -8.89 -6.87 3.49
N THR A 110 -8.87 -8.04 2.84
CA THR A 110 -9.09 -9.34 3.50
C THR A 110 -7.87 -10.25 3.52
N GLY A 111 -6.89 -10.01 2.66
CA GLY A 111 -5.74 -10.90 2.47
C GLY A 111 -4.49 -10.19 1.96
N ILE A 112 -3.54 -11.00 1.56
CA ILE A 112 -2.29 -10.61 0.88
C ILE A 112 -2.15 -11.41 -0.41
N ALA A 113 -1.29 -10.96 -1.33
CA ALA A 113 -0.92 -11.74 -2.51
C ALA A 113 -0.32 -13.10 -2.12
N VAL A 114 -0.44 -14.10 -2.99
CA VAL A 114 0.04 -15.48 -2.72
C VAL A 114 1.55 -15.50 -2.44
N ASP A 115 2.32 -14.76 -3.24
CA ASP A 115 3.78 -14.65 -3.11
C ASP A 115 4.17 -13.31 -2.46
N PHE A 116 3.42 -12.89 -1.43
CA PHE A 116 3.65 -11.61 -0.77
C PHE A 116 5.09 -11.51 -0.24
N GLY A 117 5.77 -10.48 -0.66
CA GLY A 117 7.09 -10.08 -0.21
C GLY A 117 7.15 -8.56 0.02
N VAL A 118 8.25 -8.11 0.58
CA VAL A 118 8.51 -6.70 0.88
C VAL A 118 9.94 -6.32 0.51
N PRO A 119 10.21 -5.02 0.24
CA PRO A 119 11.58 -4.59 -0.02
C PRO A 119 12.49 -4.80 1.19
N ASN A 120 13.73 -5.23 0.97
CA ASN A 120 14.73 -5.38 2.03
C ASN A 120 15.27 -4.01 2.46
N LYS A 121 14.45 -3.25 3.15
CA LYS A 121 14.82 -1.94 3.74
C LYS A 121 13.88 -1.59 4.89
N ALA A 122 14.28 -0.64 5.73
CA ALA A 122 13.37 -0.04 6.72
C ALA A 122 12.29 0.76 6.00
N PHE A 123 11.03 0.47 6.30
CA PHE A 123 9.88 1.20 5.75
C PHE A 123 8.73 1.25 6.77
N THR A 124 7.75 2.09 6.50
CA THR A 124 6.53 2.17 7.31
C THR A 124 5.38 1.54 6.55
N PHE A 125 4.83 0.49 7.11
CA PHE A 125 3.67 -0.23 6.59
C PHE A 125 2.50 -0.10 7.55
N ASN A 126 1.37 0.43 7.09
CA ASN A 126 0.16 0.52 7.88
C ASN A 126 -1.04 -0.07 7.13
N ALA A 127 -1.51 -1.21 7.60
CA ALA A 127 -2.73 -1.87 7.15
C ALA A 127 -3.73 -2.07 8.32
N SER A 128 -3.68 -1.22 9.34
CA SER A 128 -4.60 -1.28 10.47
C SER A 128 -6.05 -1.06 10.06
N THR A 129 -6.98 -1.56 10.85
CA THR A 129 -8.42 -1.40 10.61
C THR A 129 -8.81 -1.78 9.17
N ASN A 130 -8.68 -3.06 8.88
CA ASN A 130 -9.11 -3.75 7.66
C ASN A 130 -9.92 -5.00 8.07
N LEU A 131 -10.02 -5.99 7.21
CA LEU A 131 -10.65 -7.29 7.46
C LEU A 131 -9.64 -8.44 7.25
N LEU A 132 -8.36 -8.19 7.55
CA LEU A 132 -7.28 -9.15 7.35
C LEU A 132 -7.47 -10.34 8.29
N ASN A 133 -7.58 -11.53 7.71
CA ASN A 133 -7.68 -12.77 8.48
C ASN A 133 -6.33 -13.15 9.12
N GLU A 134 -6.35 -14.16 9.98
CA GLU A 134 -5.17 -14.66 10.68
C GLU A 134 -4.03 -15.04 9.71
N SER A 135 -4.36 -15.72 8.61
CA SER A 135 -3.37 -16.14 7.60
C SER A 135 -2.68 -14.94 6.96
N ALA A 136 -3.44 -13.88 6.65
CA ALA A 136 -2.88 -12.65 6.10
C ALA A 136 -1.97 -11.93 7.11
N ILE A 137 -2.40 -11.82 8.37
CA ILE A 137 -1.58 -11.19 9.43
C ILE A 137 -0.27 -11.97 9.65
N ASN A 138 -0.36 -13.29 9.78
CA ASN A 138 0.81 -14.14 9.93
C ASN A 138 1.72 -14.07 8.69
N GLY A 139 1.14 -14.03 7.49
CA GLY A 139 1.85 -13.89 6.23
C GLY A 139 2.61 -12.56 6.12
N ILE A 140 2.00 -11.44 6.48
CA ILE A 140 2.67 -10.12 6.52
C ILE A 140 3.90 -10.17 7.45
N LEU A 141 3.71 -10.64 8.68
CA LEU A 141 4.78 -10.68 9.67
C LEU A 141 5.92 -11.60 9.25
N THR A 142 5.61 -12.81 8.76
CA THR A 142 6.63 -13.78 8.31
C THR A 142 7.37 -13.32 7.07
N ALA A 143 6.70 -12.65 6.11
CA ALA A 143 7.36 -12.09 4.93
C ALA A 143 8.35 -10.99 5.33
N ILE A 144 7.93 -10.08 6.20
CA ILE A 144 8.82 -8.98 6.64
C ILE A 144 10.00 -9.53 7.44
N ASP A 145 9.78 -10.50 8.36
CA ASP A 145 10.87 -11.13 9.12
C ASP A 145 11.86 -11.87 8.21
N ARG A 146 11.35 -12.52 7.15
CA ARG A 146 12.16 -13.24 6.14
C ARG A 146 12.97 -12.30 5.26
N ASP A 147 12.31 -11.26 4.71
CA ASP A 147 12.85 -10.43 3.63
C ASP A 147 13.70 -9.27 4.13
N VAL A 148 13.49 -8.84 5.38
CA VAL A 148 14.15 -7.64 5.91
C VAL A 148 15.27 -7.99 6.89
N THR A 149 16.48 -7.61 6.53
CA THR A 149 17.69 -7.77 7.35
C THR A 149 18.13 -6.48 8.06
N VAL A 150 17.48 -5.35 7.73
CA VAL A 150 17.77 -4.03 8.32
C VAL A 150 16.85 -3.73 9.50
N SER A 151 17.24 -2.78 10.35
CA SER A 151 16.48 -2.32 11.52
C SER A 151 15.70 -1.03 11.24
N GLY A 152 14.77 -0.68 12.13
CA GLY A 152 14.18 0.66 12.21
C GLY A 152 12.91 0.90 11.40
N GLY A 153 12.24 -0.14 10.90
CA GLY A 153 10.92 -0.01 10.25
C GLY A 153 9.76 0.01 11.24
N THR A 154 8.57 0.33 10.73
CA THR A 154 7.32 0.36 11.52
C THR A 154 6.22 -0.41 10.81
N ILE A 155 5.59 -1.35 11.52
CA ILE A 155 4.45 -2.16 11.06
C ILE A 155 3.26 -1.91 11.97
N ILE A 156 2.15 -1.49 11.40
CA ILE A 156 0.89 -1.25 12.10
C ILE A 156 -0.21 -2.06 11.42
N ILE A 157 -0.63 -3.15 12.04
CA ILE A 157 -1.65 -4.08 11.52
C ILE A 157 -2.72 -4.43 12.54
N ASN A 158 -2.86 -3.63 13.58
CA ASN A 158 -3.90 -3.74 14.61
C ASN A 158 -5.24 -3.14 14.13
N GLY A 159 -6.18 -3.07 15.05
CA GLY A 159 -7.45 -2.38 14.88
C GLY A 159 -8.62 -3.28 14.53
N THR A 160 -9.81 -2.71 14.56
CA THR A 160 -11.07 -3.43 14.34
C THR A 160 -11.08 -4.14 13.00
N GLY A 161 -11.46 -5.41 12.98
CA GLY A 161 -11.60 -6.22 11.79
C GLY A 161 -10.37 -7.06 11.43
N ASN A 162 -9.16 -6.65 11.81
CA ASN A 162 -7.97 -7.47 11.63
C ASN A 162 -7.87 -8.56 12.70
N ALA A 163 -7.47 -9.76 12.31
CA ALA A 163 -7.21 -10.84 13.25
C ALA A 163 -5.92 -10.58 14.08
N ALA A 164 -5.81 -11.25 15.21
CA ALA A 164 -4.56 -11.30 15.97
C ALA A 164 -3.58 -12.29 15.31
N PRO A 165 -2.25 -12.07 15.42
CA PRO A 165 -1.26 -13.04 14.97
C PRO A 165 -1.22 -14.28 15.89
N THR A 166 -0.90 -15.43 15.31
CA THR A 166 -0.69 -16.68 16.04
C THR A 166 0.58 -17.39 15.57
N GLY A 167 0.99 -18.45 16.22
CA GLY A 167 2.02 -19.38 15.77
C GLY A 167 3.26 -18.70 15.18
N THR A 168 3.48 -18.92 13.88
CA THR A 168 4.62 -18.35 13.13
C THR A 168 4.60 -16.82 13.09
N GLY A 169 3.42 -16.20 13.05
CA GLY A 169 3.28 -14.75 13.08
C GLY A 169 3.76 -14.12 14.40
N LEU A 170 3.48 -14.75 15.54
CA LEU A 170 4.00 -14.29 16.84
C LEU A 170 5.53 -14.43 16.92
N THR A 171 6.08 -15.52 16.39
CA THR A 171 7.53 -15.72 16.31
C THR A 171 8.17 -14.63 15.45
N ALA A 172 7.64 -14.38 14.26
CA ALA A 172 8.12 -13.33 13.36
C ALA A 172 8.03 -11.94 13.99
N LYS A 173 6.92 -11.61 14.67
CA LYS A 173 6.78 -10.36 15.44
C LYS A 173 7.91 -10.19 16.46
N THR A 174 8.21 -11.24 17.23
CA THR A 174 9.28 -11.22 18.23
C THR A 174 10.64 -10.99 17.59
N ASN A 175 10.94 -11.68 16.49
CA ASN A 175 12.18 -11.51 15.74
C ASN A 175 12.34 -10.10 15.20
N MET A 176 11.27 -9.53 14.64
CA MET A 176 11.28 -8.15 14.12
C MET A 176 11.55 -7.13 15.22
N ILE A 177 10.93 -7.28 16.39
CA ILE A 177 11.17 -6.40 17.55
C ILE A 177 12.64 -6.52 17.98
N ALA A 178 13.21 -7.72 18.01
CA ALA A 178 14.63 -7.95 18.31
C ALA A 178 15.56 -7.31 17.25
N LYS A 179 15.11 -7.19 15.99
CA LYS A 179 15.81 -6.45 14.92
C LYS A 179 15.62 -4.93 15.02
N GLY A 180 14.92 -4.41 16.03
CA GLY A 180 14.69 -2.97 16.22
C GLY A 180 13.51 -2.40 15.43
N TRP A 181 12.55 -3.23 15.02
CA TRP A 181 11.31 -2.79 14.39
C TRP A 181 10.23 -2.46 15.41
N THR A 182 9.40 -1.48 15.10
CA THR A 182 8.15 -1.24 15.84
C THR A 182 7.02 -2.02 15.20
N VAL A 183 6.41 -2.96 15.95
CA VAL A 183 5.34 -3.83 15.45
C VAL A 183 4.11 -3.74 16.34
N THR A 184 3.02 -3.21 15.79
CA THR A 184 1.72 -3.08 16.46
C THR A 184 0.70 -4.02 15.83
N THR A 185 0.18 -4.97 16.62
CA THR A 185 -0.86 -5.96 16.25
C THR A 185 -1.98 -5.95 17.28
N ASN A 186 -3.08 -6.64 16.97
CA ASN A 186 -4.09 -7.00 17.97
C ASN A 186 -3.55 -8.00 18.96
#